data_ce55c06b77a07331235c6effb7a2912d
#
_entry.id   ce55c06b77a07331235c6effb7a2912d
#
_cell.length_a   1.000
_cell.length_b   1.000
_cell.length_c   1.000
_cell.angle_alpha   90.00
_cell.angle_beta   90.00
_cell.angle_gamma   90.00
#
_symmetry.space_group_name_H-M   'P 1'
#
loop_
_entity.id
_entity.type
_entity.pdbx_description
1 polymer ?
#
loop_
_entity_poly.entity_id
_entity_poly.type
_entity_poly.pdbx_seq_one_letter_code
_entity_poly.pdbx_strand_id
1 'polypeptide(L)'
;VAGAASALAVVLTIAVAELPKNTTPGRDSAGQAQLTRAQTQTLLAGSPPALAALHARGGELLADGSGAWQAQLLALKGLPLIVNKWASWCVPCQGERVVFQRAAANWGRRVAFLGLDSGDSSRGDAQAFLRVTPLSYPSFYDASGSLGREVTGSPFTPVTLFVRRDGGRYPHQGPYTSVAALERDIERYAVGA
;
A
#
# COMPACT_ATOMS: atom_id res chain seq x y z
N VAL A 1 -17.78 86.21 3.54
CA VAL A 1 -18.32 85.19 4.46
C VAL A 1 -18.20 83.81 3.76
N ALA A 2 -17.16 83.06 4.11
CA ALA A 2 -16.89 81.74 3.54
C ALA A 2 -17.36 80.69 4.52
N GLY A 3 -18.30 79.83 4.08
CA GLY A 3 -18.77 78.65 4.82
C GLY A 3 -18.03 77.41 4.36
N ALA A 4 -17.25 76.82 5.27
CA ALA A 4 -16.59 75.56 5.04
C ALA A 4 -17.55 74.39 5.38
N ALA A 5 -17.88 73.56 4.39
CA ALA A 5 -18.63 72.34 4.59
C ALA A 5 -17.63 71.20 4.82
N SER A 6 -17.58 70.65 6.05
CA SER A 6 -16.83 69.46 6.38
C SER A 6 -17.60 68.21 5.98
N ALA A 7 -17.07 67.45 5.03
CA ALA A 7 -17.60 66.17 4.67
C ALA A 7 -17.01 65.06 5.60
N LEU A 8 -17.85 64.46 6.39
CA LEU A 8 -17.53 63.33 7.27
C LEU A 8 -17.54 62.05 6.46
N ALA A 9 -16.41 61.48 6.12
CA ALA A 9 -16.30 60.20 5.48
C ALA A 9 -16.44 59.08 6.54
N VAL A 10 -17.55 58.37 6.50
CA VAL A 10 -17.77 57.15 7.30
C VAL A 10 -17.11 55.99 6.59
N VAL A 11 -16.00 55.52 7.12
CA VAL A 11 -15.33 54.29 6.66
C VAL A 11 -16.02 53.11 7.33
N LEU A 12 -16.82 52.39 6.53
CA LEU A 12 -17.46 51.13 6.98
C LEU A 12 -16.46 49.98 6.84
N THR A 13 -15.79 49.62 7.93
CA THR A 13 -14.95 48.42 7.98
C THR A 13 -15.83 47.17 8.08
N ILE A 14 -15.94 46.42 6.98
CA ILE A 14 -16.57 45.11 6.99
C ILE A 14 -15.56 44.12 7.57
N ALA A 15 -15.75 43.74 8.82
CA ALA A 15 -15.04 42.62 9.41
C ALA A 15 -15.57 41.32 8.77
N VAL A 16 -14.77 40.74 7.86
CA VAL A 16 -15.03 39.39 7.37
C VAL A 16 -14.62 38.42 8.49
N ALA A 17 -15.62 37.93 9.20
CA ALA A 17 -15.42 36.83 10.16
C ALA A 17 -15.05 35.58 9.37
N GLU A 18 -13.78 35.19 9.38
CA GLU A 18 -13.35 33.89 8.93
C GLU A 18 -13.95 32.81 9.85
N LEU A 19 -14.96 32.12 9.32
CA LEU A 19 -15.49 30.92 9.96
C LEU A 19 -14.36 29.87 10.04
N PRO A 20 -14.09 29.28 11.21
CA PRO A 20 -13.14 28.19 11.30
C PRO A 20 -13.63 27.06 10.40
N LYS A 21 -12.82 26.69 9.39
CA LYS A 21 -13.04 25.48 8.59
C LYS A 21 -12.84 24.29 9.52
N ASN A 22 -13.93 23.87 10.18
CA ASN A 22 -14.01 22.57 10.83
C ASN A 22 -14.00 21.51 9.75
N THR A 23 -12.82 21.21 9.22
CA THR A 23 -12.56 19.95 8.53
C THR A 23 -12.43 18.89 9.61
N THR A 24 -13.57 18.34 10.05
CA THR A 24 -13.58 17.04 10.70
C THR A 24 -12.97 16.07 9.69
N PRO A 25 -11.82 15.41 9.97
CA PRO A 25 -11.32 14.37 9.08
C PRO A 25 -12.43 13.33 8.95
N GLY A 26 -12.92 13.12 7.74
CA GLY A 26 -13.93 12.10 7.50
C GLY A 26 -13.42 10.74 8.04
N ARG A 27 -14.31 9.91 8.54
CA ARG A 27 -14.03 8.57 9.08
C ARG A 27 -13.13 7.73 8.17
N ASP A 28 -13.20 7.99 6.86
CA ASP A 28 -12.39 7.32 5.84
C ASP A 28 -10.91 7.73 5.86
N SER A 29 -10.58 8.96 6.26
CA SER A 29 -9.20 9.43 6.36
C SER A 29 -8.46 8.81 7.54
N ALA A 30 -9.13 8.53 8.66
CA ALA A 30 -8.53 7.84 9.80
C ALA A 30 -8.22 6.36 9.50
N GLY A 31 -9.03 5.71 8.64
CA GLY A 31 -8.79 4.35 8.17
C GLY A 31 -7.60 4.20 7.22
N GLN A 32 -7.16 5.30 6.59
CA GLN A 32 -6.07 5.32 5.61
C GLN A 32 -4.76 5.92 6.16
N ALA A 33 -4.69 6.29 7.43
CA ALA A 33 -3.45 6.75 8.03
C ALA A 33 -2.38 5.64 8.03
N GLN A 34 -1.14 6.02 7.71
CA GLN A 34 0.00 5.10 7.73
C GLN A 34 0.23 4.55 9.15
N LEU A 35 0.47 3.25 9.26
CA LEU A 35 0.86 2.62 10.53
C LEU A 35 2.34 2.89 10.83
N THR A 36 2.65 3.13 12.09
CA THR A 36 4.03 3.11 12.57
C THR A 36 4.57 1.67 12.59
N ARG A 37 5.89 1.53 12.65
CA ARG A 37 6.53 0.21 12.79
C ARG A 37 6.04 -0.50 14.05
N ALA A 38 5.94 0.21 15.18
CA ALA A 38 5.49 -0.37 16.44
C ALA A 38 4.04 -0.89 16.36
N GLN A 39 3.13 -0.12 15.76
CA GLN A 39 1.75 -0.56 15.54
C GLN A 39 1.69 -1.81 14.66
N THR A 40 2.46 -1.84 13.56
CA THR A 40 2.55 -3.01 12.69
C THR A 40 3.07 -4.24 13.42
N GLN A 41 4.13 -4.09 14.22
CA GLN A 41 4.68 -5.19 15.03
C GLN A 41 3.67 -5.73 16.04
N THR A 42 2.91 -4.85 16.70
CA THR A 42 1.85 -5.27 17.64
C THR A 42 0.77 -6.08 16.94
N LEU A 43 0.32 -5.64 15.75
CA LEU A 43 -0.71 -6.35 14.99
C LEU A 43 -0.24 -7.73 14.49
N LEU A 44 1.05 -7.86 14.19
CA LEU A 44 1.66 -9.11 13.67
C LEU A 44 2.22 -10.02 14.77
N ALA A 45 2.18 -9.60 16.03
CA ALA A 45 2.66 -10.41 17.16
C ALA A 45 1.94 -11.77 17.22
N GLY A 46 2.70 -12.84 17.48
CA GLY A 46 2.18 -14.20 17.50
C GLY A 46 1.86 -14.81 16.11
N SER A 47 2.42 -14.24 15.04
CA SER A 47 2.34 -14.86 13.70
C SER A 47 2.96 -16.26 13.70
N PRO A 48 2.42 -17.24 12.93
CA PRO A 48 3.06 -18.52 12.69
C PRO A 48 4.51 -18.36 12.18
N PRO A 49 5.42 -19.31 12.43
CA PRO A 49 6.85 -19.16 12.15
C PRO A 49 7.19 -18.71 10.71
N ALA A 50 6.53 -19.28 9.70
CA ALA A 50 6.76 -18.91 8.29
C ALA A 50 6.37 -17.45 8.01
N LEU A 51 5.26 -16.97 8.58
CA LEU A 51 4.81 -15.59 8.43
C LEU A 51 5.65 -14.62 9.28
N ALA A 52 6.07 -15.03 10.48
CA ALA A 52 6.98 -14.24 11.31
C ALA A 52 8.32 -14.03 10.61
N ALA A 53 8.88 -15.06 9.97
CA ALA A 53 10.12 -14.96 9.18
C ALA A 53 9.96 -14.01 7.98
N LEU A 54 8.77 -14.02 7.34
CA LEU A 54 8.45 -13.09 6.27
C LEU A 54 8.39 -11.63 6.77
N HIS A 55 7.73 -11.40 7.89
CA HIS A 55 7.60 -10.06 8.50
C HIS A 55 8.94 -9.50 8.99
N ALA A 56 9.85 -10.35 9.45
CA ALA A 56 11.21 -9.95 9.82
C ALA A 56 11.98 -9.30 8.66
N ARG A 57 11.60 -9.61 7.41
CA ARG A 57 12.15 -9.06 6.17
C ARG A 57 11.31 -7.92 5.59
N GLY A 58 10.40 -7.37 6.37
CA GLY A 58 9.51 -6.29 5.93
C GLY A 58 10.26 -5.08 5.37
N GLY A 59 9.84 -4.63 4.18
CA GLY A 59 10.47 -3.51 3.47
C GLY A 59 11.80 -3.83 2.78
N GLU A 60 12.31 -5.08 2.86
CA GLU A 60 13.48 -5.47 2.10
C GLU A 60 13.18 -5.58 0.60
N LEU A 61 14.12 -5.14 -0.22
CA LEU A 61 14.14 -5.44 -1.64
C LEU A 61 15.09 -6.63 -1.87
N LEU A 62 14.51 -7.79 -2.14
CA LEU A 62 15.21 -9.05 -2.31
C LEU A 62 15.95 -9.09 -3.65
N ALA A 63 16.83 -10.10 -3.80
CA ALA A 63 17.49 -10.35 -5.06
C ALA A 63 16.46 -10.70 -6.16
N ASP A 64 16.80 -10.36 -7.39
CA ASP A 64 16.10 -10.80 -8.58
C ASP A 64 16.32 -12.31 -8.85
N GLY A 65 15.44 -12.84 -9.68
CA GLY A 65 15.55 -14.18 -10.22
C GLY A 65 14.47 -15.16 -9.78
N SER A 66 14.10 -16.01 -10.73
CA SER A 66 13.05 -17.03 -10.54
C SER A 66 13.39 -18.04 -9.43
N GLY A 67 14.67 -18.35 -9.23
CA GLY A 67 15.09 -19.30 -8.19
C GLY A 67 14.79 -18.79 -6.76
N ALA A 68 15.10 -17.53 -6.46
CA ALA A 68 14.80 -16.93 -5.17
C ALA A 68 13.27 -16.82 -4.94
N TRP A 69 12.53 -16.48 -5.99
CA TRP A 69 11.07 -16.45 -5.97
C TRP A 69 10.47 -17.84 -5.66
N GLN A 70 10.92 -18.88 -6.37
CA GLN A 70 10.45 -20.26 -6.15
C GLN A 70 10.77 -20.76 -4.74
N ALA A 71 11.97 -20.49 -4.23
CA ALA A 71 12.33 -20.84 -2.86
C ALA A 71 11.41 -20.18 -1.83
N GLN A 72 11.05 -18.90 -2.04
CA GLN A 72 10.11 -18.20 -1.16
C GLN A 72 8.70 -18.82 -1.23
N LEU A 73 8.22 -19.19 -2.43
CA LEU A 73 6.92 -19.85 -2.58
C LEU A 73 6.88 -21.20 -1.87
N LEU A 74 7.97 -21.98 -1.92
CA LEU A 74 8.09 -23.24 -1.19
C LEU A 74 8.03 -23.04 0.33
N ALA A 75 8.66 -21.99 0.85
CA ALA A 75 8.62 -21.65 2.28
C ALA A 75 7.22 -21.22 2.74
N LEU A 76 6.36 -20.75 1.83
CA LEU A 76 4.99 -20.31 2.11
C LEU A 76 3.93 -21.33 1.67
N LYS A 77 4.36 -22.53 1.28
CA LYS A 77 3.42 -23.58 0.79
C LYS A 77 2.30 -23.86 1.81
N GLY A 78 1.07 -23.90 1.32
CA GLY A 78 -0.11 -24.13 2.14
C GLY A 78 -0.67 -22.89 2.84
N LEU A 79 -0.07 -21.72 2.65
CA LEU A 79 -0.63 -20.45 3.08
C LEU A 79 -1.32 -19.73 1.93
N PRO A 80 -2.40 -18.99 2.17
CA PRO A 80 -2.90 -18.04 1.21
C PRO A 80 -1.83 -16.96 0.97
N LEU A 81 -1.70 -16.48 -0.27
CA LEU A 81 -0.67 -15.51 -0.64
C LEU A 81 -1.28 -14.36 -1.44
N ILE A 82 -0.85 -13.15 -1.12
CA ILE A 82 -1.10 -11.94 -1.89
C ILE A 82 0.21 -11.50 -2.52
N VAL A 83 0.23 -11.29 -3.83
CA VAL A 83 1.35 -10.69 -4.54
C VAL A 83 0.93 -9.32 -5.04
N ASN A 84 1.58 -8.27 -4.54
CA ASN A 84 1.41 -6.90 -5.03
C ASN A 84 2.51 -6.59 -6.05
N LYS A 85 2.14 -6.55 -7.33
CA LYS A 85 3.03 -6.13 -8.42
C LYS A 85 2.99 -4.61 -8.54
N TRP A 86 4.15 -3.98 -8.41
CA TRP A 86 4.31 -2.53 -8.37
C TRP A 86 5.58 -2.08 -9.09
N ALA A 87 5.74 -0.77 -9.29
CA ALA A 87 6.98 -0.12 -9.70
C ALA A 87 7.06 1.28 -9.08
N SER A 88 8.26 1.82 -8.89
CA SER A 88 8.46 3.13 -8.25
C SER A 88 7.89 4.30 -9.07
N TRP A 89 7.97 4.21 -10.39
CA TRP A 89 7.43 5.18 -11.34
C TRP A 89 5.91 5.11 -11.52
N CYS A 90 5.26 4.07 -11.01
CA CYS A 90 3.83 3.83 -11.15
C CYS A 90 3.03 4.70 -10.15
N VAL A 91 2.46 5.81 -10.63
CA VAL A 91 1.67 6.73 -9.78
C VAL A 91 0.50 6.05 -9.05
N PRO A 92 -0.32 5.18 -9.69
CA PRO A 92 -1.34 4.44 -8.98
C PRO A 92 -0.80 3.53 -7.87
N CYS A 93 0.38 2.91 -8.07
CA CYS A 93 1.04 2.09 -7.06
C CYS A 93 1.47 2.91 -5.83
N GLN A 94 1.87 4.17 -6.06
CA GLN A 94 2.19 5.08 -4.96
C GLN A 94 0.96 5.37 -4.09
N GLY A 95 -0.22 5.47 -4.71
CA GLY A 95 -1.49 5.71 -4.01
C GLY A 95 -1.95 4.53 -3.15
N GLU A 96 -1.69 3.29 -3.56
CA GLU A 96 -2.16 2.10 -2.84
C GLU A 96 -1.24 1.63 -1.69
N ARG A 97 -0.04 2.21 -1.52
CA ARG A 97 0.94 1.75 -0.51
C ARG A 97 0.39 1.65 0.90
N VAL A 98 -0.35 2.68 1.36
CA VAL A 98 -0.94 2.69 2.70
C VAL A 98 -2.03 1.62 2.83
N VAL A 99 -2.79 1.39 1.75
CA VAL A 99 -3.80 0.32 1.70
C VAL A 99 -3.15 -1.04 1.93
N PHE A 100 -2.06 -1.34 1.22
CA PHE A 100 -1.30 -2.59 1.39
C PHE A 100 -0.61 -2.69 2.74
N GLN A 101 -0.04 -1.60 3.27
CA GLN A 101 0.54 -1.59 4.61
C GLN A 101 -0.46 -2.03 5.67
N ARG A 102 -1.67 -1.46 5.63
CA ARG A 102 -2.72 -1.76 6.61
C ARG A 102 -3.31 -3.15 6.42
N ALA A 103 -3.64 -3.53 5.19
CA ALA A 103 -4.16 -4.87 4.91
C ALA A 103 -3.15 -5.95 5.33
N ALA A 104 -1.86 -5.76 5.03
CA ALA A 104 -0.82 -6.70 5.45
C ALA A 104 -0.66 -6.77 6.97
N ALA A 105 -0.83 -5.67 7.70
CA ALA A 105 -0.82 -5.67 9.15
C ALA A 105 -2.04 -6.40 9.75
N ASN A 106 -3.22 -6.21 9.15
CA ASN A 106 -4.47 -6.82 9.63
C ASN A 106 -4.55 -8.32 9.31
N TRP A 107 -4.05 -8.73 8.15
CA TRP A 107 -4.17 -10.10 7.65
C TRP A 107 -2.89 -10.93 7.75
N GLY A 108 -1.74 -10.31 8.01
CA GLY A 108 -0.42 -10.96 7.94
C GLY A 108 -0.20 -12.13 8.90
N ARG A 109 -1.04 -12.31 9.92
CA ARG A 109 -1.03 -13.49 10.78
C ARG A 109 -1.65 -14.74 10.14
N ARG A 110 -2.35 -14.59 9.01
CA ARG A 110 -3.11 -15.66 8.33
C ARG A 110 -2.79 -15.78 6.84
N VAL A 111 -2.31 -14.69 6.24
CA VAL A 111 -2.08 -14.55 4.80
C VAL A 111 -0.67 -14.03 4.59
N ALA A 112 0.10 -14.65 3.70
CA ALA A 112 1.39 -14.16 3.27
C ALA A 112 1.22 -12.99 2.29
N PHE A 113 2.11 -11.99 2.40
CA PHE A 113 2.19 -10.90 1.44
C PHE A 113 3.60 -10.85 0.85
N LEU A 114 3.68 -10.67 -0.47
CA LEU A 114 4.93 -10.44 -1.20
C LEU A 114 4.75 -9.26 -2.14
N GLY A 115 5.75 -8.41 -2.21
CA GLY A 115 5.86 -7.41 -3.26
C GLY A 115 6.63 -7.97 -4.46
N LEU A 116 6.34 -7.43 -5.63
CA LEU A 116 7.07 -7.71 -6.85
C LEU A 116 7.29 -6.39 -7.59
N ASP A 117 8.49 -5.83 -7.43
CA ASP A 117 8.91 -4.63 -8.15
C ASP A 117 9.22 -5.01 -9.58
N SER A 118 8.37 -4.58 -10.52
CA SER A 118 8.37 -5.07 -11.89
C SER A 118 8.60 -3.93 -12.88
N GLY A 119 9.82 -3.85 -13.38
CA GLY A 119 10.21 -2.92 -14.44
C GLY A 119 10.85 -1.62 -13.95
N ASP A 120 11.34 -1.56 -12.70
CA ASP A 120 12.22 -0.49 -12.28
C ASP A 120 13.63 -0.73 -12.84
N SER A 121 14.14 0.25 -13.58
CA SER A 121 15.50 0.20 -14.13
C SER A 121 16.59 0.40 -13.06
N SER A 122 16.22 0.98 -11.92
CA SER A 122 17.10 1.30 -10.79
C SER A 122 16.63 0.63 -9.52
N ARG A 123 17.47 -0.24 -8.95
CA ARG A 123 17.25 -0.80 -7.62
C ARG A 123 17.18 0.27 -6.52
N GLY A 124 17.89 1.40 -6.74
CA GLY A 124 17.86 2.55 -5.82
C GLY A 124 16.50 3.22 -5.76
N ASP A 125 15.80 3.35 -6.89
CA ASP A 125 14.46 3.94 -6.96
C ASP A 125 13.42 3.02 -6.30
N ALA A 126 13.48 1.73 -6.55
CA ALA A 126 12.67 0.74 -5.87
C ALA A 126 12.86 0.77 -4.33
N GLN A 127 14.10 0.87 -3.87
CA GLN A 127 14.41 1.02 -2.44
C GLN A 127 13.88 2.35 -1.88
N ALA A 128 13.99 3.44 -2.63
CA ALA A 128 13.45 4.74 -2.23
C ALA A 128 11.93 4.67 -2.06
N PHE A 129 11.24 4.01 -2.99
CA PHE A 129 9.81 3.77 -2.90
C PHE A 129 9.42 3.01 -1.61
N LEU A 130 10.11 1.92 -1.29
CA LEU A 130 9.84 1.12 -0.09
C LEU A 130 10.09 1.88 1.22
N ARG A 131 11.01 2.87 1.24
CA ARG A 131 11.27 3.69 2.43
C ARG A 131 10.14 4.67 2.77
N VAL A 132 9.35 5.09 1.80
CA VAL A 132 8.26 6.07 2.02
C VAL A 132 7.13 5.50 2.89
N THR A 133 6.79 4.23 2.67
CA THR A 133 5.76 3.53 3.45
C THR A 133 6.31 2.16 3.85
N PRO A 134 6.72 1.96 5.11
CA PRO A 134 7.24 0.68 5.56
C PRO A 134 6.18 -0.42 5.41
N LEU A 135 6.47 -1.40 4.58
CA LEU A 135 5.64 -2.59 4.40
C LEU A 135 6.10 -3.68 5.37
N SER A 136 5.19 -4.52 5.84
CA SER A 136 5.50 -5.67 6.71
C SER A 136 5.91 -6.93 5.94
N TYR A 137 6.21 -6.80 4.66
CA TYR A 137 6.61 -7.89 3.78
C TYR A 137 7.71 -7.43 2.83
N PRO A 138 8.55 -8.37 2.34
CA PRO A 138 9.60 -8.06 1.37
C PRO A 138 9.04 -7.95 -0.04
N SER A 139 9.81 -7.30 -0.92
CA SER A 139 9.56 -7.24 -2.36
C SER A 139 10.71 -7.86 -3.13
N PHE A 140 10.43 -8.57 -4.22
CA PHE A 140 11.42 -9.04 -5.17
C PHE A 140 11.69 -7.98 -6.21
N TYR A 141 12.96 -7.82 -6.59
CA TYR A 141 13.37 -6.92 -7.66
C TYR A 141 13.30 -7.68 -9.00
N ASP A 142 12.57 -7.12 -9.96
CA ASP A 142 12.40 -7.68 -11.31
C ASP A 142 12.58 -6.57 -12.35
N ALA A 143 13.84 -6.19 -12.60
CA ALA A 143 14.18 -5.08 -13.50
C ALA A 143 13.61 -5.24 -14.90
N SER A 144 13.52 -6.47 -15.40
CA SER A 144 12.99 -6.76 -16.75
C SER A 144 11.45 -6.79 -16.80
N GLY A 145 10.79 -6.89 -15.65
CA GLY A 145 9.36 -7.13 -15.55
C GLY A 145 8.92 -8.52 -16.04
N SER A 146 9.87 -9.43 -16.32
CA SER A 146 9.55 -10.77 -16.84
C SER A 146 8.91 -11.66 -15.80
N LEU A 147 9.45 -11.68 -14.57
CA LEU A 147 8.88 -12.41 -13.45
C LEU A 147 7.48 -11.90 -13.11
N GLY A 148 7.28 -10.59 -13.11
CA GLY A 148 5.98 -9.97 -12.86
C GLY A 148 4.93 -10.38 -13.87
N ARG A 149 5.28 -10.44 -15.16
CA ARG A 149 4.38 -10.93 -16.22
C ARG A 149 4.06 -12.42 -16.04
N GLU A 150 5.07 -13.24 -15.76
CA GLU A 150 4.90 -14.68 -15.53
C GLU A 150 3.99 -14.94 -14.32
N VAL A 151 4.28 -14.27 -13.19
CA VAL A 151 3.55 -14.47 -11.93
C VAL A 151 2.12 -13.96 -12.01
N THR A 152 1.86 -12.82 -12.62
CA THR A 152 0.51 -12.20 -12.62
C THR A 152 -0.29 -12.46 -13.89
N GLY A 153 0.34 -12.95 -14.95
CA GLY A 153 -0.28 -13.08 -16.28
C GLY A 153 -0.56 -11.73 -16.96
N SER A 154 0.02 -10.63 -16.45
CA SER A 154 -0.30 -9.29 -16.93
C SER A 154 0.96 -8.46 -17.18
N PRO A 155 1.03 -7.72 -18.29
CA PRO A 155 2.09 -6.74 -18.54
C PRO A 155 1.89 -5.44 -17.75
N PHE A 156 0.70 -5.18 -17.23
CA PHE A 156 0.33 -3.93 -16.59
C PHE A 156 0.74 -3.89 -15.10
N THR A 157 0.77 -2.68 -14.53
CA THR A 157 1.09 -2.37 -13.14
C THR A 157 0.19 -1.21 -12.67
N PRO A 158 -0.44 -1.26 -11.48
CA PRO A 158 -0.38 -2.35 -10.50
C PRO A 158 -1.28 -3.54 -10.83
N VAL A 159 -0.89 -4.70 -10.30
CA VAL A 159 -1.72 -5.92 -10.27
C VAL A 159 -1.58 -6.57 -8.91
N THR A 160 -2.69 -6.96 -8.34
CA THR A 160 -2.73 -7.80 -7.14
C THR A 160 -3.12 -9.21 -7.51
N LEU A 161 -2.25 -10.19 -7.25
CA LEU A 161 -2.57 -11.60 -7.42
C LEU A 161 -2.93 -12.22 -6.08
N PHE A 162 -4.12 -12.77 -5.99
CA PHE A 162 -4.57 -13.58 -4.86
C PHE A 162 -4.33 -15.05 -5.17
N VAL A 163 -3.67 -15.75 -4.27
CA VAL A 163 -3.40 -17.20 -4.40
C VAL A 163 -4.00 -17.93 -3.22
N ARG A 164 -4.90 -18.85 -3.48
CA ARG A 164 -5.54 -19.70 -2.47
C ARG A 164 -4.61 -20.83 -2.05
N ARG A 165 -4.93 -21.45 -0.91
CA ARG A 165 -4.20 -22.63 -0.40
C ARG A 165 -4.24 -23.84 -1.37
N ASP A 166 -5.31 -23.96 -2.15
CA ASP A 166 -5.49 -25.00 -3.17
C ASP A 166 -4.79 -24.70 -4.50
N GLY A 167 -4.13 -23.54 -4.60
CA GLY A 167 -3.43 -23.07 -5.80
C GLY A 167 -4.29 -22.24 -6.74
N GLY A 168 -5.56 -22.00 -6.43
CA GLY A 168 -6.43 -21.09 -7.20
C GLY A 168 -5.82 -19.68 -7.26
N ARG A 169 -5.88 -19.05 -8.44
CA ARG A 169 -5.21 -17.75 -8.73
C ARG A 169 -6.21 -16.76 -9.31
N TYR A 170 -6.27 -15.58 -8.70
CA TYR A 170 -7.23 -14.52 -9.05
C TYR A 170 -6.51 -13.18 -9.16
N PRO A 171 -6.20 -12.70 -10.39
CA PRO A 171 -5.58 -11.40 -10.60
C PRO A 171 -6.63 -10.28 -10.55
N HIS A 172 -6.29 -9.20 -9.84
CA HIS A 172 -7.01 -7.93 -9.86
C HIS A 172 -6.14 -6.90 -10.57
N GLN A 173 -6.66 -6.27 -11.60
CA GLN A 173 -6.00 -5.22 -12.38
C GLN A 173 -6.34 -3.84 -11.79
N GLY A 174 -5.32 -2.99 -11.65
CA GLY A 174 -5.46 -1.63 -11.16
C GLY A 174 -5.29 -1.49 -9.64
N PRO A 175 -5.31 -0.24 -9.13
CA PRO A 175 -4.99 0.05 -7.74
C PRO A 175 -6.17 -0.19 -6.80
N TYR A 176 -5.88 -0.60 -5.57
CA TYR A 176 -6.82 -0.52 -4.46
C TYR A 176 -6.80 0.87 -3.83
N THR A 177 -7.96 1.51 -3.76
CA THR A 177 -8.14 2.85 -3.18
C THR A 177 -8.62 2.83 -1.73
N SER A 178 -9.01 1.66 -1.21
CA SER A 178 -9.42 1.51 0.19
C SER A 178 -9.00 0.16 0.77
N VAL A 179 -8.67 0.17 2.06
CA VAL A 179 -8.33 -1.04 2.84
C VAL A 179 -9.47 -2.04 2.80
N ALA A 180 -10.71 -1.57 3.02
CA ALA A 180 -11.90 -2.42 3.04
C ALA A 180 -12.15 -3.15 1.69
N ALA A 181 -11.80 -2.53 0.55
CA ALA A 181 -11.92 -3.18 -0.75
C ALA A 181 -10.91 -4.32 -0.90
N LEU A 182 -9.65 -4.06 -0.56
CA LEU A 182 -8.61 -5.09 -0.60
C LEU A 182 -8.91 -6.23 0.38
N GLU A 183 -9.37 -5.93 1.58
CA GLU A 183 -9.69 -6.95 2.59
C GLU A 183 -10.86 -7.85 2.19
N ARG A 184 -11.91 -7.30 1.58
CA ARG A 184 -12.99 -8.13 1.00
C ARG A 184 -12.49 -9.09 -0.07
N ASP A 185 -11.58 -8.63 -0.91
CA ASP A 185 -11.01 -9.48 -1.97
C ASP A 185 -10.02 -10.50 -1.41
N ILE A 186 -9.28 -10.20 -0.35
CA ILE A 186 -8.46 -11.16 0.40
C ILE A 186 -9.35 -12.28 0.95
N GLU A 187 -10.44 -11.92 1.62
CA GLU A 187 -11.38 -12.89 2.17
C GLU A 187 -11.97 -13.78 1.09
N ARG A 188 -12.47 -13.17 0.01
CA ARG A 188 -13.12 -13.87 -1.10
C ARG A 188 -12.16 -14.75 -1.92
N TYR A 189 -11.01 -14.22 -2.31
CA TYR A 189 -10.14 -14.81 -3.33
C TYR A 189 -8.92 -15.53 -2.77
N ALA A 190 -8.40 -15.13 -1.61
CA ALA A 190 -7.25 -15.80 -1.01
C ALA A 190 -7.64 -16.80 0.09
N VAL A 191 -8.59 -16.43 0.96
CA VAL A 191 -9.01 -17.26 2.08
C VAL A 191 -10.13 -18.23 1.65
N GLY A 192 -11.06 -17.78 0.80
CA GLY A 192 -12.14 -18.60 0.28
C GLY A 192 -13.27 -18.79 1.28
N ALA A 193 -13.69 -17.70 1.95
CA ALA A 193 -14.87 -17.67 2.78
C ALA A 193 -16.13 -17.46 1.92
#